data_75aba400c54b9416169f64de6d1bceef
#
_entry.id   75aba400c54b9416169f64de6d1bceef
#
_cell.length_a   1.000
_cell.length_b   1.000
_cell.length_c   1.000
_cell.angle_alpha   90.00
_cell.angle_beta   90.00
_cell.angle_gamma   90.00
#
_symmetry.space_group_name_H-M   'P 1'
#
loop_
_entity.id
_entity.type
_entity.pdbx_description
1 polymer ?
#
loop_
_entity_poly.entity_id
_entity_poly.type
_entity_poly.pdbx_seq_one_letter_code
_entity_poly.pdbx_strand_id
1 'polypeptide(L)'
;MDIAKDVAVPVAVATASTAAIVLGFAIQTNRLKAVSAALAMATEEHARYRLRAKTVLDEETFKKIDAPLETKSVEVDGKEIEVESIVPNEGDFYGRWFKYSSNYASDDPEYNEAWVREVDDLMTARISKVGMITFAEVLDALGFEVPKAALPFGWTDGDGFFLEWDTHEVWNDDKQEYEAQLYVRWKTPRNLYATTNFKDLMPKKTRKELN
;
A
#
# COMPACT_ATOMS: atom_id res chain seq x y z
N MET A 1 62.79 -15.43 1.96
CA MET A 1 61.58 -14.86 1.35
C MET A 1 60.38 -15.45 2.13
N ASP A 2 59.72 -14.62 2.89
CA ASP A 2 58.79 -15.12 3.95
C ASP A 2 57.36 -15.17 3.39
N ILE A 3 57.08 -16.19 2.58
CA ILE A 3 55.80 -16.43 1.90
C ILE A 3 54.62 -16.36 2.89
N ALA A 4 54.87 -16.71 4.16
CA ALA A 4 53.82 -16.66 5.20
C ALA A 4 53.32 -15.24 5.52
N LYS A 5 54.18 -14.22 5.42
CA LYS A 5 53.79 -12.81 5.63
C LYS A 5 53.05 -12.24 4.41
N ASP A 6 53.44 -12.64 3.22
CA ASP A 6 52.83 -12.13 1.98
C ASP A 6 51.37 -12.64 1.80
N VAL A 7 51.02 -13.78 2.40
CA VAL A 7 49.68 -14.36 2.35
C VAL A 7 48.80 -13.96 3.57
N ALA A 8 49.43 -13.75 4.72
CA ALA A 8 48.67 -13.44 5.96
C ALA A 8 47.91 -12.13 5.92
N VAL A 9 48.46 -11.06 5.31
CA VAL A 9 47.84 -9.75 5.23
C VAL A 9 46.61 -9.75 4.31
N PRO A 10 46.69 -10.27 3.06
CA PRO A 10 45.48 -10.38 2.22
C PRO A 10 44.36 -11.21 2.82
N VAL A 11 44.68 -12.32 3.46
CA VAL A 11 43.71 -13.19 4.16
C VAL A 11 43.04 -12.47 5.32
N ALA A 12 43.81 -11.74 6.14
CA ALA A 12 43.26 -10.95 7.25
C ALA A 12 42.34 -9.84 6.79
N VAL A 13 42.69 -9.14 5.68
CA VAL A 13 41.84 -8.11 5.08
C VAL A 13 40.53 -8.70 4.51
N ALA A 14 40.64 -9.82 3.81
CA ALA A 14 39.47 -10.50 3.25
C ALA A 14 38.48 -10.96 4.33
N THR A 15 39.00 -11.55 5.44
CA THR A 15 38.16 -11.99 6.56
C THR A 15 37.52 -10.82 7.30
N ALA A 16 38.25 -9.72 7.52
CA ALA A 16 37.70 -8.50 8.13
C ALA A 16 36.62 -7.87 7.27
N SER A 17 36.80 -7.81 5.95
CA SER A 17 35.81 -7.29 5.00
C SER A 17 34.54 -8.13 4.98
N THR A 18 34.69 -9.46 4.97
CA THR A 18 33.53 -10.37 5.01
C THR A 18 32.75 -10.23 6.32
N ALA A 19 33.44 -10.12 7.45
CA ALA A 19 32.80 -9.90 8.76
C ALA A 19 32.05 -8.56 8.81
N ALA A 20 32.63 -7.49 8.25
CA ALA A 20 31.96 -6.18 8.17
C ALA A 20 30.70 -6.21 7.30
N ILE A 21 30.72 -6.93 6.18
CA ILE A 21 29.55 -7.12 5.32
C ILE A 21 28.45 -7.88 6.04
N VAL A 22 28.78 -8.99 6.72
CA VAL A 22 27.82 -9.80 7.48
C VAL A 22 27.20 -8.99 8.62
N LEU A 23 28.00 -8.22 9.37
CA LEU A 23 27.51 -7.31 10.41
C LEU A 23 26.59 -6.22 9.83
N GLY A 24 26.97 -5.62 8.70
CA GLY A 24 26.13 -4.65 7.98
C GLY A 24 24.77 -5.22 7.58
N PHE A 25 24.75 -6.43 7.03
CA PHE A 25 23.51 -7.14 6.72
C PHE A 25 22.66 -7.44 7.96
N ALA A 26 23.27 -7.88 9.05
CA ALA A 26 22.56 -8.17 10.31
C ALA A 26 21.92 -6.89 10.89
N ILE A 27 22.63 -5.77 10.87
CA ILE A 27 22.10 -4.47 11.34
C ILE A 27 20.94 -4.00 10.44
N GLN A 28 21.09 -4.09 9.13
CA GLN A 28 20.02 -3.71 8.20
C GLN A 28 18.79 -4.59 8.36
N THR A 29 18.98 -5.90 8.49
CA THR A 29 17.88 -6.85 8.69
C THR A 29 17.15 -6.57 10.01
N ASN A 30 17.85 -6.26 11.09
CA ASN A 30 17.22 -5.92 12.35
C ASN A 30 16.48 -4.59 12.32
N ARG A 31 17.00 -3.57 11.60
CA ARG A 31 16.30 -2.30 11.36
C ARG A 31 15.04 -2.51 10.53
N LEU A 32 15.11 -3.29 9.47
CA LEU A 32 13.94 -3.63 8.64
C LEU A 32 12.87 -4.38 9.46
N LYS A 33 13.26 -5.33 10.31
CA LYS A 33 12.33 -6.01 11.21
C LYS A 33 11.68 -5.06 12.22
N ALA A 34 12.43 -4.13 12.80
CA ALA A 34 11.90 -3.15 13.73
C ALA A 34 10.91 -2.20 13.05
N VAL A 35 11.24 -1.69 11.85
CA VAL A 35 10.36 -0.81 11.07
C VAL A 35 9.10 -1.56 10.63
N SER A 36 9.23 -2.80 10.16
CA SER A 36 8.05 -3.59 9.77
C SER A 36 7.15 -3.94 10.95
N ALA A 37 7.72 -4.21 12.13
CA ALA A 37 6.94 -4.44 13.33
C ALA A 37 6.22 -3.17 13.80
N ALA A 38 6.87 -2.00 13.77
CA ALA A 38 6.26 -0.72 14.09
C ALA A 38 5.12 -0.37 13.11
N LEU A 39 5.33 -0.61 11.80
CA LEU A 39 4.31 -0.41 10.80
C LEU A 39 3.12 -1.36 11.03
N ALA A 40 3.37 -2.66 11.30
CA ALA A 40 2.31 -3.62 11.58
C ALA A 40 1.47 -3.21 12.80
N MET A 41 2.10 -2.70 13.87
CA MET A 41 1.38 -2.18 15.03
C MET A 41 0.54 -0.95 14.68
N ALA A 42 1.11 0.02 13.96
CA ALA A 42 0.40 1.22 13.55
C ALA A 42 -0.81 0.90 12.66
N THR A 43 -0.66 -0.05 11.74
CA THR A 43 -1.74 -0.49 10.85
C THR A 43 -2.84 -1.24 11.60
N GLU A 44 -2.47 -2.09 12.56
CA GLU A 44 -3.45 -2.78 13.42
C GLU A 44 -4.24 -1.79 14.29
N GLU A 45 -3.57 -0.79 14.87
CA GLU A 45 -4.22 0.28 15.63
C GLU A 45 -5.15 1.11 14.75
N HIS A 46 -4.73 1.45 13.54
CA HIS A 46 -5.57 2.16 12.58
C HIS A 46 -6.80 1.35 12.18
N ALA A 47 -6.64 0.06 11.88
CA ALA A 47 -7.77 -0.82 11.58
C ALA A 47 -8.76 -0.93 12.75
N ARG A 48 -8.26 -1.03 13.98
CA ARG A 48 -9.09 -1.02 15.20
C ARG A 48 -9.80 0.33 15.40
N TYR A 49 -9.11 1.44 15.12
CA TYR A 49 -9.70 2.77 15.18
C TYR A 49 -10.84 2.91 14.17
N ARG A 50 -10.60 2.54 12.89
CA ARG A 50 -11.63 2.54 11.84
C ARG A 50 -12.85 1.71 12.22
N LEU A 51 -12.63 0.50 12.75
CA LEU A 51 -13.72 -0.36 13.15
C LEU A 51 -14.58 0.28 14.27
N ARG A 52 -13.94 0.91 15.26
CA ARG A 52 -14.64 1.65 16.32
C ARG A 52 -15.38 2.86 15.77
N ALA A 53 -14.74 3.63 14.89
CA ALA A 53 -15.37 4.79 14.25
C ALA A 53 -16.62 4.37 13.47
N LYS A 54 -16.53 3.31 12.65
CA LYS A 54 -17.66 2.76 11.91
C LYS A 54 -18.82 2.26 12.78
N THR A 55 -18.55 1.83 14.02
CA THR A 55 -19.60 1.38 14.96
C THR A 55 -20.26 2.51 15.74
N VAL A 56 -19.61 3.66 15.86
CA VAL A 56 -20.07 4.79 16.70
C VAL A 56 -20.65 5.93 15.87
N LEU A 57 -20.11 6.13 14.65
CA LEU A 57 -20.53 7.20 13.76
C LEU A 57 -21.59 6.70 12.78
N ASP A 58 -22.45 7.62 12.33
CA ASP A 58 -23.32 7.36 11.18
C ASP A 58 -22.47 7.18 9.91
N GLU A 59 -23.06 6.53 8.91
CA GLU A 59 -22.34 6.15 7.69
C GLU A 59 -21.80 7.37 6.92
N GLU A 60 -22.55 8.47 6.92
CA GLU A 60 -22.18 9.69 6.21
C GLU A 60 -20.99 10.38 6.90
N THR A 61 -21.05 10.53 8.21
CA THR A 61 -19.94 11.10 9.00
C THR A 61 -18.70 10.21 8.94
N PHE A 62 -18.88 8.88 8.95
CA PHE A 62 -17.76 7.96 8.80
C PHE A 62 -17.05 8.11 7.45
N LYS A 63 -17.81 8.21 6.34
CA LYS A 63 -17.23 8.42 5.00
C LYS A 63 -16.40 9.70 4.93
N LYS A 64 -16.86 10.80 5.54
CA LYS A 64 -16.12 12.08 5.56
C LYS A 64 -14.79 12.01 6.32
N ILE A 65 -14.72 11.22 7.38
CA ILE A 65 -13.49 11.04 8.18
C ILE A 65 -12.53 10.07 7.52
N ASP A 66 -13.06 9.08 6.81
CA ASP A 66 -12.27 7.99 6.23
C ASP A 66 -11.59 8.39 4.91
N ALA A 67 -12.20 9.28 4.15
CA ALA A 67 -11.61 9.88 2.95
C ALA A 67 -11.07 11.28 3.28
N PRO A 68 -9.87 11.65 2.79
CA PRO A 68 -9.29 12.96 3.07
C PRO A 68 -10.02 14.07 2.31
N LEU A 69 -10.99 14.69 2.98
CA LEU A 69 -11.75 15.83 2.51
C LEU A 69 -11.49 17.04 3.40
N GLU A 70 -11.44 18.23 2.80
CA GLU A 70 -11.39 19.51 3.50
C GLU A 70 -12.59 20.37 3.12
N THR A 71 -13.09 21.14 4.08
CA THR A 71 -14.13 22.14 3.83
C THR A 71 -13.48 23.46 3.47
N LYS A 72 -13.84 24.05 2.34
CA LYS A 72 -13.39 25.39 1.93
C LYS A 72 -14.57 26.24 1.53
N SER A 73 -14.43 27.58 1.71
CA SER A 73 -15.39 28.55 1.20
C SER A 73 -15.05 28.90 -0.24
N VAL A 74 -16.06 28.85 -1.10
CA VAL A 74 -15.96 29.23 -2.53
C VAL A 74 -17.05 30.23 -2.86
N GLU A 75 -16.73 31.25 -3.66
CA GLU A 75 -17.70 32.24 -4.16
C GLU A 75 -18.30 31.73 -5.47
N VAL A 76 -19.60 31.45 -5.47
CA VAL A 76 -20.37 31.05 -6.65
C VAL A 76 -21.54 32.02 -6.84
N ASP A 77 -21.64 32.65 -7.98
CA ASP A 77 -22.67 33.65 -8.31
C ASP A 77 -22.76 34.79 -7.28
N GLY A 78 -21.62 35.24 -6.73
CA GLY A 78 -21.55 36.32 -5.74
C GLY A 78 -22.02 35.90 -4.34
N LYS A 79 -22.16 34.61 -4.07
CA LYS A 79 -22.47 34.06 -2.74
C LYS A 79 -21.34 33.16 -2.27
N GLU A 80 -20.95 33.33 -1.02
CA GLU A 80 -20.01 32.44 -0.36
C GLU A 80 -20.72 31.16 0.09
N ILE A 81 -20.25 30.02 -0.38
CA ILE A 81 -20.76 28.70 -0.01
C ILE A 81 -19.61 27.84 0.54
N GLU A 82 -19.90 27.01 1.52
CA GLU A 82 -18.97 25.99 2.00
C GLU A 82 -19.10 24.74 1.15
N VAL A 83 -17.96 24.24 0.65
CA VAL A 83 -17.89 23.04 -0.19
C VAL A 83 -16.87 22.05 0.34
N GLU A 84 -17.10 20.76 0.13
CA GLU A 84 -16.14 19.70 0.42
C GLU A 84 -15.25 19.46 -0.80
N SER A 85 -13.95 19.52 -0.60
CA SER A 85 -12.93 19.37 -1.62
C SER A 85 -11.93 18.29 -1.23
N ILE A 86 -11.35 17.64 -2.23
CA ILE A 86 -10.32 16.61 -2.03
C ILE A 86 -9.05 17.25 -1.48
N VAL A 87 -8.50 16.65 -0.42
CA VAL A 87 -7.11 16.90 -0.01
C VAL A 87 -6.22 15.99 -0.85
N PRO A 88 -5.37 16.53 -1.72
CA PRO A 88 -4.42 15.74 -2.49
C PRO A 88 -3.48 15.00 -1.53
N ASN A 89 -3.57 13.69 -1.49
CA ASN A 89 -2.79 12.87 -0.58
C ASN A 89 -1.73 12.10 -1.39
N GLU A 90 -0.63 12.76 -1.68
CA GLU A 90 0.54 12.17 -2.32
C GLU A 90 1.19 11.19 -1.34
N GLY A 91 0.83 9.92 -1.41
CA GLY A 91 1.49 8.88 -0.63
C GLY A 91 0.69 8.29 0.51
N ASP A 92 -0.63 8.41 0.50
CA ASP A 92 -1.47 7.64 1.41
C ASP A 92 -1.22 6.15 1.22
N PHE A 93 -0.78 5.50 2.30
CA PHE A 93 -0.48 4.07 2.33
C PHE A 93 -1.77 3.22 2.41
N TYR A 94 -2.92 3.84 2.69
CA TYR A 94 -4.18 3.15 2.97
C TYR A 94 -5.22 3.28 1.88
N GLY A 95 -5.16 4.34 1.09
CA GLY A 95 -6.11 4.59 0.00
C GLY A 95 -5.73 5.80 -0.85
N ARG A 96 -6.39 5.97 -1.99
CA ARG A 96 -6.18 7.10 -2.90
C ARG A 96 -7.44 7.46 -3.67
N TRP A 97 -7.56 8.73 -4.01
CA TRP A 97 -8.54 9.21 -4.96
C TRP A 97 -8.20 8.73 -6.36
N PHE A 98 -9.12 7.96 -6.98
CA PHE A 98 -8.84 7.27 -8.22
C PHE A 98 -8.56 8.25 -9.37
N LYS A 99 -9.41 9.24 -9.57
CA LYS A 99 -9.28 10.22 -10.67
C LYS A 99 -7.98 11.01 -10.62
N TYR A 100 -7.50 11.35 -9.42
CA TYR A 100 -6.30 12.18 -9.25
C TYR A 100 -4.99 11.38 -9.23
N SER A 101 -5.07 10.09 -9.03
CA SER A 101 -3.88 9.25 -8.84
C SER A 101 -3.69 8.21 -9.93
N SER A 102 -4.76 7.88 -10.69
CA SER A 102 -4.73 6.83 -11.71
C SER A 102 -4.54 7.39 -13.12
N ASN A 103 -3.61 6.78 -13.86
CA ASN A 103 -3.44 7.02 -15.29
C ASN A 103 -4.57 6.40 -16.14
N TYR A 104 -5.41 5.57 -15.54
CA TYR A 104 -6.55 4.91 -16.20
C TYR A 104 -7.89 5.55 -15.85
N ALA A 105 -7.87 6.63 -15.06
CA ALA A 105 -9.08 7.31 -14.66
C ALA A 105 -9.82 7.94 -15.84
N SER A 106 -11.14 7.84 -15.81
CA SER A 106 -12.08 8.47 -16.74
C SER A 106 -12.89 9.54 -16.02
N ASP A 107 -13.55 10.42 -16.79
CA ASP A 107 -14.58 11.33 -16.26
C ASP A 107 -15.89 10.60 -15.94
N ASP A 108 -16.04 9.36 -16.38
CA ASP A 108 -17.18 8.49 -16.10
C ASP A 108 -16.97 7.73 -14.79
N PRO A 109 -17.75 8.01 -13.74
CA PRO A 109 -17.63 7.33 -12.45
C PRO A 109 -17.94 5.83 -12.52
N GLU A 110 -18.87 5.40 -13.39
CA GLU A 110 -19.24 3.99 -13.55
C GLU A 110 -18.09 3.20 -14.18
N TYR A 111 -17.38 3.81 -15.14
CA TYR A 111 -16.17 3.23 -15.71
C TYR A 111 -15.09 3.05 -14.66
N ASN A 112 -14.85 4.07 -13.83
CA ASN A 112 -13.83 4.02 -12.79
C ASN A 112 -14.14 2.91 -11.76
N GLU A 113 -15.40 2.77 -11.35
CA GLU A 113 -15.82 1.71 -10.45
C GLU A 113 -15.65 0.32 -11.09
N ALA A 114 -16.05 0.15 -12.35
CA ALA A 114 -15.88 -1.10 -13.07
C ALA A 114 -14.41 -1.48 -13.19
N TRP A 115 -13.52 -0.52 -13.45
CA TRP A 115 -12.08 -0.76 -13.50
C TRP A 115 -11.52 -1.23 -12.17
N VAL A 116 -11.85 -0.57 -11.06
CA VAL A 116 -11.40 -0.97 -9.71
C VAL A 116 -11.87 -2.38 -9.36
N ARG A 117 -13.12 -2.71 -9.70
CA ARG A 117 -13.69 -4.06 -9.51
C ARG A 117 -12.95 -5.11 -10.32
N GLU A 118 -12.62 -4.82 -11.59
CA GLU A 118 -11.84 -5.76 -12.42
C GLU A 118 -10.44 -5.98 -11.87
N VAL A 119 -9.79 -4.93 -11.34
CA VAL A 119 -8.48 -5.05 -10.68
C VAL A 119 -8.58 -5.90 -9.41
N ASP A 120 -9.62 -5.74 -8.59
CA ASP A 120 -9.85 -6.57 -7.40
C ASP A 120 -9.99 -8.05 -7.76
N ASP A 121 -10.82 -8.37 -8.73
CA ASP A 121 -11.02 -9.73 -9.25
C ASP A 121 -9.72 -10.32 -9.80
N LEU A 122 -8.98 -9.55 -10.60
CA LEU A 122 -7.71 -9.96 -11.20
C LEU A 122 -6.67 -10.29 -10.12
N MET A 123 -6.51 -9.41 -9.12
CA MET A 123 -5.52 -9.58 -8.06
C MET A 123 -5.90 -10.72 -7.11
N THR A 124 -7.19 -10.88 -6.83
CA THR A 124 -7.72 -12.02 -6.06
C THR A 124 -7.48 -13.36 -6.77
N ALA A 125 -7.72 -13.42 -8.08
CA ALA A 125 -7.41 -14.61 -8.87
C ALA A 125 -5.91 -14.89 -8.92
N ARG A 126 -5.09 -13.84 -9.05
CA ARG A 126 -3.63 -13.93 -9.10
C ARG A 126 -3.04 -14.43 -7.77
N ILE A 127 -3.48 -13.90 -6.63
CA ILE A 127 -2.99 -14.35 -5.32
C ILE A 127 -3.32 -15.82 -5.07
N SER A 128 -4.52 -16.26 -5.48
CA SER A 128 -4.94 -17.66 -5.36
C SER A 128 -4.11 -18.60 -6.23
N LYS A 129 -3.62 -18.12 -7.39
CA LYS A 129 -2.83 -18.91 -8.35
C LYS A 129 -1.33 -18.92 -8.01
N VAL A 130 -0.78 -17.77 -7.65
CA VAL A 130 0.67 -17.58 -7.47
C VAL A 130 1.07 -17.71 -6.00
N GLY A 131 0.13 -17.49 -5.07
CA GLY A 131 0.33 -17.56 -3.62
C GLY A 131 0.68 -16.21 -2.98
N MET A 132 1.04 -15.21 -3.77
CA MET A 132 1.31 -13.84 -3.30
C MET A 132 1.14 -12.81 -4.42
N ILE A 133 0.87 -11.58 -4.03
CA ILE A 133 0.94 -10.37 -4.87
C ILE A 133 1.68 -9.27 -4.11
N THR A 134 2.37 -8.41 -4.83
CA THR A 134 3.05 -7.25 -4.25
C THR A 134 2.14 -6.02 -4.26
N PHE A 135 2.38 -5.11 -3.33
CA PHE A 135 1.65 -3.83 -3.32
C PHE A 135 1.97 -3.01 -4.58
N ALA A 136 3.19 -3.11 -5.09
CA ALA A 136 3.58 -2.51 -6.36
C ALA A 136 2.72 -3.00 -7.53
N GLU A 137 2.44 -4.31 -7.63
CA GLU A 137 1.58 -4.87 -8.68
C GLU A 137 0.14 -4.35 -8.59
N VAL A 138 -0.39 -4.17 -7.37
CA VAL A 138 -1.73 -3.62 -7.17
C VAL A 138 -1.80 -2.15 -7.58
N LEU A 139 -0.82 -1.34 -7.15
CA LEU A 139 -0.75 0.07 -7.54
C LEU A 139 -0.61 0.24 -9.06
N ASP A 140 0.24 -0.56 -9.69
CA ASP A 140 0.44 -0.55 -11.15
C ASP A 140 -0.85 -0.93 -11.90
N ALA A 141 -1.55 -1.97 -11.46
CA ALA A 141 -2.82 -2.38 -12.06
C ALA A 141 -3.93 -1.32 -11.89
N LEU A 142 -3.92 -0.57 -10.78
CA LEU A 142 -4.81 0.57 -10.57
C LEU A 142 -4.38 1.81 -11.36
N GLY A 143 -3.20 1.80 -12.02
CA GLY A 143 -2.64 2.94 -12.73
C GLY A 143 -2.06 4.02 -11.82
N PHE A 144 -1.80 3.70 -10.55
CA PHE A 144 -1.21 4.62 -9.58
C PHE A 144 0.31 4.65 -9.70
N GLU A 145 0.93 5.78 -9.33
CA GLU A 145 2.37 5.83 -9.20
C GLU A 145 2.85 4.83 -8.15
N VAL A 146 3.88 4.05 -8.51
CA VAL A 146 4.46 3.01 -7.65
C VAL A 146 5.68 3.55 -6.93
N PRO A 147 5.57 3.92 -5.64
CA PRO A 147 6.72 4.36 -4.86
C PRO A 147 7.67 3.18 -4.58
N LYS A 148 8.97 3.43 -4.53
CA LYS A 148 9.97 2.40 -4.20
C LYS A 148 9.71 1.71 -2.87
N ALA A 149 9.07 2.42 -1.93
CA ALA A 149 8.68 1.89 -0.63
C ALA A 149 7.60 0.80 -0.72
N ALA A 150 6.83 0.72 -1.81
CA ALA A 150 5.80 -0.30 -2.00
C ALA A 150 6.35 -1.69 -2.34
N LEU A 151 7.57 -1.76 -2.91
CA LEU A 151 8.17 -3.00 -3.41
C LEU A 151 8.26 -4.15 -2.39
N PRO A 152 8.62 -3.91 -1.10
CA PRO A 152 8.72 -4.99 -0.12
C PRO A 152 7.40 -5.42 0.48
N PHE A 153 6.29 -4.73 0.18
CA PHE A 153 4.98 -4.98 0.76
C PHE A 153 4.06 -5.73 -0.18
N GLY A 154 3.05 -6.41 0.39
CA GLY A 154 2.06 -7.13 -0.37
C GLY A 154 1.22 -8.09 0.49
N TRP A 155 0.57 -9.03 -0.16
CA TRP A 155 -0.30 -10.02 0.48
C TRP A 155 0.06 -11.42 0.00
N THR A 156 -0.17 -12.40 0.88
CA THR A 156 -0.13 -13.81 0.54
C THR A 156 -1.54 -14.38 0.53
N ASP A 157 -1.72 -15.55 -0.08
CA ASP A 157 -3.01 -16.25 -0.12
C ASP A 157 -3.66 -16.42 1.27
N GLY A 158 -2.85 -16.53 2.33
CA GLY A 158 -3.33 -16.62 3.72
C GLY A 158 -3.83 -15.30 4.32
N ASP A 159 -3.41 -14.15 3.78
CA ASP A 159 -3.80 -12.83 4.29
C ASP A 159 -5.21 -12.43 3.82
N GLY A 160 -5.63 -12.93 2.66
CA GLY A 160 -6.78 -12.44 1.92
C GLY A 160 -6.52 -11.03 1.35
N PHE A 161 -6.87 -10.80 0.11
CA PHE A 161 -6.77 -9.50 -0.57
C PHE A 161 -8.17 -9.04 -0.95
N PHE A 162 -8.42 -7.76 -0.82
CA PHE A 162 -9.61 -7.09 -1.36
C PHE A 162 -9.34 -5.59 -1.46
N LEU A 163 -9.99 -4.96 -2.42
CA LEU A 163 -10.14 -3.52 -2.52
C LEU A 163 -11.50 -3.11 -1.92
N GLU A 164 -11.54 -1.98 -1.28
CA GLU A 164 -12.76 -1.28 -0.88
C GLU A 164 -12.79 0.06 -1.61
N TRP A 165 -13.98 0.51 -2.03
CA TRP A 165 -14.12 1.83 -2.62
C TRP A 165 -15.46 2.45 -2.22
N ASP A 166 -15.44 3.77 -2.12
CA ASP A 166 -16.63 4.58 -1.88
C ASP A 166 -16.64 5.76 -2.83
N THR A 167 -17.84 6.13 -3.27
CA THR A 167 -18.06 7.30 -4.10
C THR A 167 -18.44 8.48 -3.21
N HIS A 168 -17.77 9.61 -3.40
CA HIS A 168 -18.01 10.86 -2.70
C HIS A 168 -18.36 11.95 -3.71
N GLU A 169 -19.30 12.82 -3.36
CA GLU A 169 -19.56 14.05 -4.10
C GLU A 169 -18.62 15.13 -3.58
N VAL A 170 -17.69 15.59 -4.44
CA VAL A 170 -16.68 16.58 -4.10
C VAL A 170 -16.73 17.74 -5.06
N TRP A 171 -16.40 18.93 -4.57
CA TRP A 171 -16.38 20.14 -5.36
C TRP A 171 -15.23 20.15 -6.36
N ASN A 172 -15.55 20.40 -7.63
CA ASN A 172 -14.59 20.59 -8.70
C ASN A 172 -14.46 22.09 -9.01
N ASP A 173 -13.30 22.68 -8.71
CA ASP A 173 -13.06 24.12 -8.91
C ASP A 173 -13.09 24.54 -10.39
N ASP A 174 -12.65 23.65 -11.28
CA ASP A 174 -12.59 23.96 -12.72
C ASP A 174 -13.97 24.01 -13.35
N LYS A 175 -14.87 23.13 -12.91
CA LYS A 175 -16.23 23.01 -13.42
C LYS A 175 -17.24 23.84 -12.63
N GLN A 176 -16.89 24.31 -11.42
CA GLN A 176 -17.77 25.00 -10.48
C GLN A 176 -19.03 24.17 -10.13
N GLU A 177 -18.88 22.84 -10.00
CA GLU A 177 -19.96 21.91 -9.68
C GLU A 177 -19.47 20.74 -8.83
N TYR A 178 -20.40 20.02 -8.20
CA TYR A 178 -20.08 18.78 -7.51
C TYR A 178 -19.89 17.65 -8.52
N GLU A 179 -18.86 16.85 -8.30
CA GLU A 179 -18.50 15.71 -9.13
C GLU A 179 -18.34 14.45 -8.27
N ALA A 180 -18.88 13.33 -8.74
CA ALA A 180 -18.71 12.04 -8.08
C ALA A 180 -17.25 11.54 -8.24
N GLN A 181 -16.56 11.32 -7.14
CA GLN A 181 -15.18 10.86 -7.10
C GLN A 181 -15.04 9.57 -6.31
N LEU A 182 -14.24 8.64 -6.84
CA LEU A 182 -14.00 7.34 -6.26
C LEU A 182 -12.77 7.37 -5.35
N TYR A 183 -12.93 7.03 -4.08
CA TYR A 183 -11.82 6.80 -3.15
C TYR A 183 -11.60 5.30 -2.99
N VAL A 184 -10.42 4.82 -3.38
CA VAL A 184 -10.06 3.40 -3.36
C VAL A 184 -9.14 3.13 -2.18
N ARG A 185 -9.49 2.11 -1.40
CA ARG A 185 -8.74 1.62 -0.25
C ARG A 185 -8.36 0.17 -0.46
N TRP A 186 -7.33 -0.26 0.23
CA TRP A 186 -6.88 -1.63 0.24
C TRP A 186 -6.62 -2.12 1.65
N LYS A 187 -6.73 -3.41 1.82
CA LYS A 187 -6.26 -4.05 3.05
C LYS A 187 -4.78 -3.73 3.25
N THR A 188 -4.38 -3.43 4.47
CA THR A 188 -2.97 -3.12 4.79
C THR A 188 -2.03 -4.23 4.29
N PRO A 189 -1.07 -3.90 3.40
CA PRO A 189 -0.08 -4.85 2.95
C PRO A 189 0.95 -5.14 4.04
N ARG A 190 1.44 -6.36 4.11
CA ARG A 190 2.52 -6.74 5.02
C ARG A 190 3.88 -6.72 4.33
N ASN A 191 4.95 -6.65 5.11
CA ASN A 191 6.29 -6.82 4.57
C ASN A 191 6.54 -8.29 4.21
N LEU A 192 6.62 -8.60 2.92
CA LEU A 192 6.81 -9.96 2.41
C LEU A 192 8.18 -10.55 2.77
N TYR A 193 9.20 -9.70 2.94
CA TYR A 193 10.56 -10.14 3.31
C TYR A 193 10.76 -10.36 4.80
N ALA A 194 9.84 -9.86 5.64
CA ALA A 194 9.86 -10.15 7.08
C ALA A 194 9.39 -11.57 7.41
N THR A 195 8.80 -12.27 6.44
CA THR A 195 8.34 -13.65 6.59
C THR A 195 9.56 -14.56 6.58
N THR A 196 9.89 -15.13 7.73
CA THR A 196 11.05 -16.02 7.92
C THR A 196 10.88 -17.38 7.26
N ASN A 197 9.73 -17.69 6.71
CA ASN A 197 9.44 -19.00 6.15
C ASN A 197 9.11 -18.88 4.67
N PHE A 198 10.10 -19.19 3.82
CA PHE A 198 9.93 -19.19 2.36
C PHE A 198 8.77 -20.08 1.88
N LYS A 199 8.42 -21.12 2.65
CA LYS A 199 7.27 -22.00 2.38
C LYS A 199 5.93 -21.23 2.40
N ASP A 200 5.82 -20.13 3.18
CA ASP A 200 4.60 -19.34 3.27
C ASP A 200 4.38 -18.44 2.04
N LEU A 201 5.42 -18.22 1.25
CA LEU A 201 5.37 -17.48 -0.01
C LEU A 201 5.05 -18.37 -1.22
N MET A 202 4.96 -19.70 -1.02
CA MET A 202 4.67 -20.64 -2.12
C MET A 202 3.18 -20.91 -2.27
N PRO A 203 2.69 -21.13 -3.51
CA PRO A 203 1.33 -21.60 -3.77
C PRO A 203 1.02 -22.89 -2.98
N LYS A 204 -0.20 -23.05 -2.50
CA LYS A 204 -0.65 -24.21 -1.71
C LYS A 204 -0.36 -25.57 -2.38
N LYS A 205 -0.41 -25.62 -3.73
CA LYS A 205 -0.09 -26.84 -4.49
C LYS A 205 1.38 -27.24 -4.33
N THR A 206 2.29 -26.29 -4.49
CA THR A 206 3.75 -26.51 -4.38
C THR A 206 4.16 -26.84 -2.94
N ARG A 207 3.45 -26.27 -1.94
CA ARG A 207 3.69 -26.52 -0.52
C ARG A 207 3.39 -27.97 -0.12
N LYS A 208 2.43 -28.65 -0.78
CA LYS A 208 2.10 -30.06 -0.54
C LYS A 208 3.11 -31.05 -1.15
N GLU A 209 3.87 -30.62 -2.15
CA GLU A 209 4.86 -31.47 -2.82
C GLU A 209 6.22 -31.46 -2.09
N LEU A 210 6.42 -30.50 -1.17
CA LEU A 210 7.66 -30.32 -0.41
C LEU A 210 7.59 -30.88 1.03
N ASN A 211 6.47 -31.43 1.48
CA ASN A 211 6.27 -32.13 2.73
C ASN A 211 6.13 -33.64 2.50
#